data_0e5681c1e5f8e606318fb5c2c260dfd3
#
_entry.id   0e5681c1e5f8e606318fb5c2c260dfd3
#
_cell.length_a   1.000
_cell.length_b   1.000
_cell.length_c   1.000
_cell.angle_alpha   90.00
_cell.angle_beta   90.00
_cell.angle_gamma   90.00
#
_symmetry.space_group_name_H-M   'P 1'
#
loop_
_entity.id
_entity.type
_entity.pdbx_description
1 polymer ?
#
loop_
_entity_poly.entity_id
_entity_poly.type
_entity_poly.pdbx_seq_one_letter_code
_entity_poly.pdbx_strand_id
1 'polypeptide(L)'
;MYPVPPYASKRYRTEKELCRVFEREKKTDCGNYREVDVIPRTDNAEKAVRGKRGKKKKVTEPKQKDLNDKNARRYLVQLGNGNFGIGDLHVTCTYSSECLPESEEEAEVVVKNYLRRIAYRRIKLGLEPLKYILVTEYGYSKEKDKITRVHHHIIMNGGLSRDDVELMWTTDRINWKKAGADQQYRAGIKQMGWVNADRLQVNDNGIEGLCMYITKNPNGKKRWSSSRNLERPVQHPPADSKYSKKQIESAAKSNDLGKAFFEKQFPDYDIKEIKVEYYEQTGWHIYMKMWRKKPKKQRGKQNGSRKKQRSRKTKTAAGGRRK
;
A
#
# COMPACT_ATOMS: atom_id res chain seq x y z
N MET A 1 -18.78 -11.67 -77.51
CA MET A 1 -19.34 -10.91 -76.28
C MET A 1 -19.24 -11.81 -75.11
N TYR A 2 -18.23 -11.63 -74.24
CA TYR A 2 -18.00 -12.42 -73.04
C TYR A 2 -18.62 -11.66 -71.88
N PRO A 3 -19.39 -12.33 -71.00
CA PRO A 3 -19.98 -11.67 -69.85
C PRO A 3 -18.88 -11.41 -68.78
N VAL A 4 -18.79 -10.18 -68.36
CA VAL A 4 -17.93 -9.75 -67.20
C VAL A 4 -18.57 -10.28 -65.89
N PRO A 5 -17.82 -10.97 -65.01
CA PRO A 5 -18.36 -11.41 -63.74
C PRO A 5 -18.61 -10.23 -62.77
N PRO A 6 -19.65 -10.26 -61.94
CA PRO A 6 -19.96 -9.18 -61.02
C PRO A 6 -18.85 -9.09 -59.96
N TYR A 7 -18.16 -7.97 -59.95
CA TYR A 7 -17.23 -7.59 -58.88
C TYR A 7 -18.00 -7.51 -57.55
N ALA A 8 -17.88 -8.54 -56.73
CA ALA A 8 -18.32 -8.48 -55.36
C ALA A 8 -17.49 -7.40 -54.66
N SER A 9 -18.10 -6.28 -54.36
CA SER A 9 -17.51 -5.20 -53.57
C SER A 9 -17.16 -5.76 -52.18
N LYS A 10 -15.88 -6.10 -51.95
CA LYS A 10 -15.36 -6.32 -50.60
C LYS A 10 -15.56 -5.00 -49.86
N ARG A 11 -16.58 -4.90 -49.01
CA ARG A 11 -16.70 -3.81 -48.06
C ARG A 11 -15.46 -3.87 -47.16
N TYR A 12 -14.53 -2.94 -47.39
CA TYR A 12 -13.45 -2.71 -46.47
C TYR A 12 -14.07 -2.17 -45.19
N ARG A 13 -14.18 -3.02 -44.17
CA ARG A 13 -14.51 -2.56 -42.83
C ARG A 13 -13.43 -1.57 -42.42
N THR A 14 -13.81 -0.35 -42.10
CA THR A 14 -12.89 0.64 -41.53
C THR A 14 -12.29 0.12 -40.24
N GLU A 15 -11.05 0.49 -39.92
CA GLU A 15 -10.37 0.05 -38.67
C GLU A 15 -11.22 0.32 -37.42
N LYS A 16 -12.11 1.31 -37.43
CA LYS A 16 -13.09 1.59 -36.35
C LYS A 16 -14.14 0.48 -36.16
N GLU A 17 -14.51 -0.22 -37.26
CA GLU A 17 -15.51 -1.32 -37.18
C GLU A 17 -14.94 -2.62 -36.63
N LEU A 18 -13.62 -2.76 -36.55
CA LEU A 18 -12.91 -3.94 -36.05
C LEU A 18 -12.48 -3.85 -34.59
N CYS A 19 -12.66 -2.71 -33.93
CA CYS A 19 -12.22 -2.54 -32.55
C CYS A 19 -13.33 -2.93 -31.57
N ARG A 20 -13.23 -4.13 -30.98
CA ARG A 20 -14.14 -4.58 -29.94
C ARG A 20 -13.96 -3.72 -28.69
N VAL A 21 -15.06 -3.18 -28.16
CA VAL A 21 -15.13 -2.53 -26.85
C VAL A 21 -15.77 -3.49 -25.86
N PHE A 22 -15.15 -3.67 -24.72
CA PHE A 22 -15.63 -4.55 -23.63
C PHE A 22 -15.41 -3.89 -22.27
N GLU A 23 -16.20 -4.33 -21.30
CA GLU A 23 -16.08 -3.88 -19.90
C GLU A 23 -15.10 -4.77 -19.16
N ARG A 24 -14.05 -4.17 -18.60
CA ARG A 24 -13.01 -4.86 -17.83
C ARG A 24 -13.18 -4.62 -16.34
N GLU A 25 -13.38 -5.70 -15.59
CA GLU A 25 -13.28 -5.66 -14.13
C GLU A 25 -11.81 -5.88 -13.70
N LYS A 26 -11.29 -4.98 -12.87
CA LYS A 26 -10.01 -5.13 -12.16
C LYS A 26 -10.28 -5.16 -10.68
N LYS A 27 -9.70 -6.14 -9.99
CA LYS A 27 -9.80 -6.29 -8.54
C LYS A 27 -8.43 -6.23 -7.92
N THR A 28 -8.31 -5.46 -6.85
CA THR A 28 -7.10 -5.38 -6.04
C THR A 28 -7.47 -5.61 -4.58
N ASP A 29 -6.90 -6.65 -3.96
CA ASP A 29 -7.10 -7.00 -2.56
C ASP A 29 -5.88 -6.62 -1.74
N CYS A 30 -6.09 -6.04 -0.56
CA CYS A 30 -5.07 -5.91 0.47
C CYS A 30 -5.70 -6.17 1.84
N GLY A 31 -5.34 -7.29 2.48
CA GLY A 31 -5.98 -7.69 3.73
C GLY A 31 -7.49 -7.87 3.59
N ASN A 32 -8.25 -7.10 4.36
CA ASN A 32 -9.71 -7.06 4.30
C ASN A 32 -10.26 -5.99 3.36
N TYR A 33 -9.40 -5.12 2.84
CA TYR A 33 -9.76 -4.05 1.92
C TYR A 33 -9.69 -4.53 0.47
N ARG A 34 -10.66 -4.12 -0.35
CA ARG A 34 -10.73 -4.39 -1.79
C ARG A 34 -11.10 -3.15 -2.56
N GLU A 35 -10.42 -2.93 -3.68
CA GLU A 35 -10.86 -2.00 -4.71
C GLU A 35 -11.26 -2.77 -5.97
N VAL A 36 -12.31 -2.29 -6.63
CA VAL A 36 -12.79 -2.84 -7.90
C VAL A 36 -13.01 -1.69 -8.87
N ASP A 37 -12.38 -1.80 -10.05
CA ASP A 37 -12.61 -0.89 -11.16
C ASP A 37 -13.32 -1.63 -12.27
N VAL A 38 -14.43 -1.10 -12.78
CA VAL A 38 -15.07 -1.54 -14.01
C VAL A 38 -14.89 -0.44 -15.03
N ILE A 39 -14.11 -0.71 -16.06
CA ILE A 39 -13.67 0.29 -17.06
C ILE A 39 -13.80 -0.26 -18.48
N PRO A 40 -14.27 0.56 -19.44
CA PRO A 40 -14.25 0.19 -20.84
C PRO A 40 -12.84 0.01 -21.37
N ARG A 41 -12.62 -1.01 -22.19
CA ARG A 41 -11.35 -1.29 -22.86
C ARG A 41 -11.61 -1.65 -24.31
N THR A 42 -10.60 -1.44 -25.14
CA THR A 42 -10.62 -1.79 -26.56
C THR A 42 -9.49 -2.76 -26.90
N ASP A 43 -9.70 -3.59 -27.91
CA ASP A 43 -8.65 -4.51 -28.38
C ASP A 43 -7.39 -3.77 -28.80
N ASN A 44 -7.52 -2.56 -29.37
CA ASN A 44 -6.37 -1.74 -29.75
C ASN A 44 -5.59 -1.24 -28.53
N ALA A 45 -6.28 -0.84 -27.45
CA ALA A 45 -5.61 -0.46 -26.21
C ALA A 45 -4.85 -1.64 -25.59
N GLU A 46 -5.35 -2.87 -25.73
CA GLU A 46 -4.67 -4.07 -25.27
C GLU A 46 -3.42 -4.39 -26.10
N LYS A 47 -3.51 -4.29 -27.42
CA LYS A 47 -2.35 -4.47 -28.30
C LYS A 47 -1.23 -3.48 -27.99
N ALA A 48 -1.57 -2.21 -27.73
CA ALA A 48 -0.61 -1.18 -27.36
C ALA A 48 0.15 -1.46 -26.04
N VAL A 49 -0.50 -2.14 -25.06
CA VAL A 49 0.10 -2.45 -23.74
C VAL A 49 0.97 -3.72 -23.80
N ARG A 50 0.69 -4.67 -24.70
CA ARG A 50 1.43 -5.95 -24.80
C ARG A 50 2.87 -5.83 -25.32
N GLY A 51 3.28 -4.66 -25.81
CA GLY A 51 4.65 -4.41 -26.26
C GLY A 51 5.67 -4.55 -25.13
N LYS A 52 6.90 -5.01 -25.44
CA LYS A 52 8.01 -5.07 -24.48
C LYS A 52 8.33 -3.67 -23.97
N ARG A 53 8.40 -3.49 -22.64
CA ARG A 53 8.89 -2.25 -22.05
C ARG A 53 10.33 -2.00 -22.44
N GLY A 54 10.56 -1.03 -23.33
CA GLY A 54 11.90 -0.54 -23.63
C GLY A 54 12.54 0.17 -22.42
N LYS A 55 13.88 0.26 -22.39
CA LYS A 55 14.58 1.08 -21.40
C LYS A 55 14.10 2.54 -21.52
N LYS A 56 13.82 3.19 -20.39
CA LYS A 56 13.40 4.59 -20.34
C LYS A 56 14.52 5.49 -20.86
N LYS A 57 14.33 6.09 -22.04
CA LYS A 57 15.32 6.96 -22.69
C LYS A 57 15.04 8.46 -22.52
N LYS A 58 13.86 8.85 -22.01
CA LYS A 58 13.43 10.25 -21.93
C LYS A 58 12.95 10.60 -20.51
N VAL A 59 13.03 11.88 -20.18
CA VAL A 59 12.40 12.44 -18.96
C VAL A 59 10.90 12.16 -19.01
N THR A 60 10.30 11.86 -17.85
CA THR A 60 8.86 11.58 -17.76
C THR A 60 8.08 12.85 -18.06
N GLU A 61 7.18 12.79 -19.04
CA GLU A 61 6.29 13.90 -19.37
C GLU A 61 5.39 14.27 -18.16
N PRO A 62 4.98 15.54 -18.00
CA PRO A 62 4.16 15.99 -16.87
C PRO A 62 2.90 15.14 -16.67
N LYS A 63 2.13 14.87 -17.72
CA LYS A 63 0.92 14.00 -17.64
C LYS A 63 1.22 12.61 -17.11
N GLN A 64 2.36 12.02 -17.53
CA GLN A 64 2.78 10.70 -17.04
C GLN A 64 3.24 10.77 -15.58
N LYS A 65 3.85 11.88 -15.15
CA LYS A 65 4.22 12.12 -13.76
C LYS A 65 2.97 12.15 -12.88
N ASP A 66 1.95 12.92 -13.29
CA ASP A 66 0.68 13.03 -12.56
C ASP A 66 -0.03 11.67 -12.43
N LEU A 67 -0.03 10.87 -13.50
CA LEU A 67 -0.59 9.52 -13.47
C LEU A 67 0.20 8.62 -12.52
N ASN A 68 1.53 8.68 -12.53
CA ASN A 68 2.37 7.92 -11.62
C ASN A 68 2.14 8.34 -10.16
N ASP A 69 1.91 9.63 -9.91
CA ASP A 69 1.63 10.15 -8.58
C ASP A 69 0.26 9.70 -8.08
N LYS A 70 -0.78 9.74 -8.92
CA LYS A 70 -2.10 9.18 -8.59
C LYS A 70 -2.02 7.68 -8.26
N ASN A 71 -1.33 6.91 -9.10
CA ASN A 71 -1.17 5.47 -8.89
C ASN A 71 -0.38 5.16 -7.61
N ALA A 72 0.64 5.95 -7.32
CA ALA A 72 1.44 5.81 -6.11
C ALA A 72 0.59 6.09 -4.85
N ARG A 73 -0.19 7.18 -4.83
CA ARG A 73 -1.09 7.50 -3.71
C ARG A 73 -2.15 6.41 -3.53
N ARG A 74 -2.76 5.96 -4.62
CA ARG A 74 -3.73 4.84 -4.58
C ARG A 74 -3.11 3.58 -3.97
N TYR A 75 -1.90 3.22 -4.39
CA TYR A 75 -1.18 2.08 -3.84
C TYR A 75 -0.91 2.25 -2.34
N LEU A 76 -0.58 3.47 -1.87
CA LEU A 76 -0.38 3.73 -0.46
C LEU A 76 -1.67 3.58 0.34
N VAL A 77 -2.81 4.05 -0.19
CA VAL A 77 -4.13 3.85 0.42
C VAL A 77 -4.46 2.35 0.56
N GLN A 78 -4.25 1.58 -0.51
CA GLN A 78 -4.43 0.12 -0.47
C GLN A 78 -3.54 -0.53 0.59
N LEU A 79 -2.26 -0.14 0.64
CA LEU A 79 -1.30 -0.65 1.61
C LEU A 79 -1.68 -0.25 3.05
N GLY A 80 -2.09 0.99 3.25
CA GLY A 80 -2.53 1.52 4.54
C GLY A 80 -3.77 0.80 5.04
N ASN A 81 -4.84 0.79 4.25
CA ASN A 81 -6.11 0.15 4.60
C ASN A 81 -5.99 -1.37 4.77
N GLY A 82 -5.06 -2.02 4.07
CA GLY A 82 -4.86 -3.46 4.20
C GLY A 82 -4.10 -3.89 5.45
N ASN A 83 -3.38 -2.97 6.11
CA ASN A 83 -2.47 -3.32 7.21
C ASN A 83 -2.74 -2.60 8.53
N PHE A 84 -3.45 -1.48 8.51
CA PHE A 84 -3.64 -0.64 9.69
C PHE A 84 -5.11 -0.30 9.92
N GLY A 85 -5.47 -0.08 11.18
CA GLY A 85 -6.83 0.19 11.57
C GLY A 85 -6.96 0.77 12.99
N ILE A 86 -8.12 0.53 13.61
CA ILE A 86 -8.41 1.01 14.97
C ILE A 86 -7.39 0.45 15.96
N GLY A 87 -6.82 1.34 16.78
CA GLY A 87 -5.82 0.99 17.79
C GLY A 87 -4.38 1.16 17.34
N ASP A 88 -4.14 1.30 16.02
CA ASP A 88 -2.84 1.63 15.48
C ASP A 88 -2.53 3.14 15.61
N LEU A 89 -1.30 3.54 15.33
CA LEU A 89 -0.80 4.87 15.61
C LEU A 89 -0.36 5.61 14.34
N HIS A 90 -0.62 6.92 14.32
CA HIS A 90 0.04 7.89 13.48
C HIS A 90 1.01 8.70 14.34
N VAL A 91 2.29 8.63 14.03
CA VAL A 91 3.33 9.35 14.76
C VAL A 91 3.91 10.43 13.86
N THR A 92 3.95 11.66 14.36
CA THR A 92 4.60 12.78 13.70
C THR A 92 5.82 13.18 14.53
N CYS A 93 7.00 13.19 13.90
CA CYS A 93 8.25 13.59 14.53
C CYS A 93 8.84 14.80 13.81
N THR A 94 9.32 15.76 14.58
CA THR A 94 10.05 16.92 14.09
C THR A 94 11.40 17.03 14.81
N TYR A 95 12.18 18.03 14.46
CA TYR A 95 13.49 18.30 15.08
C TYR A 95 13.51 19.68 15.69
N SER A 96 14.22 19.81 16.81
CA SER A 96 14.67 21.12 17.31
C SER A 96 15.76 21.67 16.37
N SER A 97 16.05 22.97 16.46
CA SER A 97 17.11 23.58 15.67
C SER A 97 18.48 22.93 15.90
N GLU A 98 18.74 22.46 17.12
CA GLU A 98 20.01 21.82 17.51
C GLU A 98 20.16 20.40 16.94
N CYS A 99 19.04 19.71 16.67
CA CYS A 99 19.02 18.33 16.22
C CYS A 99 18.62 18.21 14.74
N LEU A 100 18.42 19.33 14.03
CA LEU A 100 17.99 19.32 12.64
C LEU A 100 19.06 18.69 11.75
N PRO A 101 18.74 17.61 11.01
CA PRO A 101 19.70 16.98 10.10
C PRO A 101 20.16 17.93 8.99
N GLU A 102 21.41 17.84 8.62
CA GLU A 102 21.98 18.65 7.54
C GLU A 102 21.68 18.10 6.14
N SER A 103 21.36 16.78 6.07
CA SER A 103 21.07 16.09 4.81
C SER A 103 19.86 15.13 4.92
N GLU A 104 19.28 14.75 3.76
CA GLU A 104 18.23 13.73 3.70
C GLU A 104 18.74 12.38 4.19
N GLU A 105 20.00 12.03 3.91
CA GLU A 105 20.65 10.80 4.35
C GLU A 105 20.74 10.72 5.87
N GLU A 106 21.13 11.81 6.51
CA GLU A 106 21.20 11.91 7.98
C GLU A 106 19.80 11.76 8.59
N ALA A 107 18.80 12.49 8.07
CA ALA A 107 17.41 12.36 8.52
C ALA A 107 16.89 10.91 8.39
N GLU A 108 17.27 10.22 7.29
CA GLU A 108 16.92 8.81 7.08
C GLU A 108 17.58 7.89 8.11
N VAL A 109 18.82 8.15 8.50
CA VAL A 109 19.55 7.39 9.55
C VAL A 109 18.88 7.60 10.90
N VAL A 110 18.57 8.84 11.26
CA VAL A 110 17.94 9.17 12.56
C VAL A 110 16.59 8.48 12.71
N VAL A 111 15.70 8.60 11.72
CA VAL A 111 14.37 7.97 11.80
C VAL A 111 14.45 6.44 11.75
N LYS A 112 15.41 5.85 11.04
CA LYS A 112 15.66 4.40 11.08
C LYS A 112 16.12 3.94 12.46
N ASN A 113 16.94 4.71 13.14
CA ASN A 113 17.37 4.41 14.51
C ASN A 113 16.19 4.49 15.49
N TYR A 114 15.30 5.46 15.32
CA TYR A 114 14.05 5.53 16.06
C TYR A 114 13.18 4.27 15.85
N LEU A 115 12.95 3.88 14.61
CA LEU A 115 12.17 2.66 14.28
C LEU A 115 12.83 1.39 14.85
N ARG A 116 14.17 1.31 14.89
CA ARG A 116 14.90 0.20 15.52
C ARG A 116 14.68 0.16 17.03
N ARG A 117 14.66 1.32 17.73
CA ARG A 117 14.36 1.39 19.16
C ARG A 117 12.94 0.89 19.45
N ILE A 118 11.96 1.32 18.66
CA ILE A 118 10.57 0.84 18.76
C ILE A 118 10.51 -0.68 18.53
N ALA A 119 11.12 -1.18 17.46
CA ALA A 119 11.13 -2.61 17.15
C ALA A 119 11.78 -3.43 18.28
N TYR A 120 12.89 -2.97 18.85
CA TYR A 120 13.55 -3.63 19.97
C TYR A 120 12.66 -3.64 21.23
N ARG A 121 12.01 -2.51 21.56
CA ARG A 121 11.08 -2.41 22.68
C ARG A 121 9.93 -3.40 22.51
N ARG A 122 9.36 -3.53 21.34
CA ARG A 122 8.29 -4.48 21.02
C ARG A 122 8.73 -5.93 21.29
N ILE A 123 9.93 -6.30 20.82
CA ILE A 123 10.50 -7.64 21.07
C ILE A 123 10.63 -7.91 22.57
N LYS A 124 11.14 -6.93 23.35
CA LYS A 124 11.28 -7.07 24.82
C LYS A 124 9.97 -7.24 25.55
N LEU A 125 8.88 -6.73 24.99
CA LEU A 125 7.52 -6.86 25.55
C LEU A 125 6.73 -8.03 24.97
N GLY A 126 7.32 -8.86 24.08
CA GLY A 126 6.62 -9.97 23.45
C GLY A 126 5.51 -9.54 22.48
N LEU A 127 5.53 -8.30 22.00
CA LEU A 127 4.56 -7.76 21.05
C LEU A 127 4.85 -8.22 19.62
N GLU A 128 3.83 -8.16 18.75
CA GLU A 128 4.01 -8.40 17.33
C GLU A 128 5.12 -7.53 16.72
N PRO A 129 5.85 -8.04 15.71
CA PRO A 129 6.87 -7.26 15.02
C PRO A 129 6.34 -5.92 14.50
N LEU A 130 7.18 -4.89 14.55
CA LEU A 130 6.83 -3.56 14.06
C LEU A 130 6.44 -3.62 12.57
N LYS A 131 5.23 -3.14 12.27
CA LYS A 131 4.75 -2.81 10.94
C LYS A 131 4.71 -1.29 10.83
N TYR A 132 5.18 -0.72 9.71
CA TYR A 132 5.12 0.72 9.52
C TYR A 132 5.09 1.13 8.06
N ILE A 133 4.55 2.32 7.82
CA ILE A 133 4.73 3.15 6.63
C ILE A 133 5.34 4.47 7.12
N LEU A 134 6.41 4.92 6.46
CA LEU A 134 7.12 6.16 6.78
C LEU A 134 7.10 7.08 5.56
N VAL A 135 6.66 8.30 5.74
CA VAL A 135 6.79 9.42 4.80
C VAL A 135 7.61 10.50 5.46
N THR A 136 8.58 11.05 4.76
CA THR A 136 9.37 12.20 5.23
C THR A 136 9.14 13.38 4.32
N GLU A 137 8.80 14.50 4.92
CA GLU A 137 8.68 15.80 4.26
C GLU A 137 9.89 16.68 4.61
N TYR A 138 10.47 17.31 3.59
CA TYR A 138 11.59 18.23 3.75
C TYR A 138 11.18 19.65 3.35
N GLY A 139 11.57 20.62 4.15
CA GLY A 139 11.53 22.03 3.80
C GLY A 139 12.95 22.52 3.48
N TYR A 140 13.11 23.25 2.38
CA TYR A 140 14.40 23.81 1.95
C TYR A 140 14.35 25.33 1.97
N SER A 141 15.50 25.97 2.23
CA SER A 141 15.64 27.41 2.05
C SER A 141 15.67 27.75 0.56
N LYS A 142 15.14 28.94 0.20
CA LYS A 142 15.14 29.42 -1.20
C LYS A 142 16.54 29.70 -1.75
N GLU A 143 17.50 30.02 -0.87
CA GLU A 143 18.80 30.55 -1.26
C GLU A 143 19.94 29.54 -1.29
N LYS A 144 19.86 28.42 -0.59
CA LYS A 144 21.01 27.54 -0.36
C LYS A 144 20.76 26.07 -0.48
N ASP A 145 19.63 25.61 -0.95
CA ASP A 145 19.28 24.17 -0.95
C ASP A 145 19.42 23.48 0.43
N LYS A 146 19.52 24.32 1.50
CA LYS A 146 19.72 23.87 2.87
C LYS A 146 18.39 23.40 3.44
N ILE A 147 18.41 22.26 4.13
CA ILE A 147 17.25 21.77 4.88
C ILE A 147 16.96 22.73 6.04
N THR A 148 15.72 23.22 6.08
CA THR A 148 15.21 24.10 7.14
C THR A 148 14.22 23.42 8.06
N ARG A 149 13.63 22.30 7.59
CA ARG A 149 12.61 21.56 8.32
C ARG A 149 12.56 20.11 7.84
N VAL A 150 12.39 19.18 8.76
CA VAL A 150 12.12 17.77 8.47
C VAL A 150 10.94 17.30 9.32
N HIS A 151 9.95 16.68 8.67
CA HIS A 151 8.83 16.02 9.34
C HIS A 151 8.78 14.55 8.91
N HIS A 152 8.73 13.67 9.90
CA HIS A 152 8.48 12.26 9.66
C HIS A 152 7.05 11.93 10.06
N HIS A 153 6.27 11.40 9.12
CA HIS A 153 4.95 10.82 9.37
C HIS A 153 5.06 9.31 9.33
N ILE A 154 4.70 8.65 10.43
CA ILE A 154 4.83 7.20 10.58
C ILE A 154 3.46 6.62 10.93
N ILE A 155 2.93 5.77 10.08
CA ILE A 155 1.78 4.93 10.41
C ILE A 155 2.36 3.61 10.92
N MET A 156 1.98 3.16 12.12
CA MET A 156 2.53 1.95 12.73
C MET A 156 1.49 1.17 13.52
N ASN A 157 1.71 -0.16 13.63
CA ASN A 157 0.83 -1.01 14.42
C ASN A 157 0.92 -0.67 15.92
N GLY A 158 -0.23 -0.71 16.59
CA GLY A 158 -0.40 -0.46 18.01
C GLY A 158 0.32 -1.47 18.93
N GLY A 159 -0.01 -1.44 20.21
CA GLY A 159 0.54 -2.35 21.23
C GLY A 159 1.55 -1.69 22.17
N LEU A 160 2.22 -0.61 21.77
CA LEU A 160 2.95 0.26 22.69
C LEU A 160 2.05 1.42 23.15
N SER A 161 2.32 1.97 24.34
CA SER A 161 1.70 3.21 24.77
C SER A 161 2.18 4.38 23.92
N ARG A 162 1.34 5.40 23.75
CA ARG A 162 1.70 6.63 23.03
C ARG A 162 2.92 7.28 23.69
N ASP A 163 2.91 7.40 25.00
CA ASP A 163 3.98 8.02 25.79
C ASP A 163 5.33 7.28 25.62
N ASP A 164 5.33 5.94 25.51
CA ASP A 164 6.56 5.19 25.26
C ASP A 164 7.07 5.40 23.84
N VAL A 165 6.15 5.50 22.88
CA VAL A 165 6.51 5.80 21.48
C VAL A 165 7.12 7.19 21.38
N GLU A 166 6.51 8.19 22.02
CA GLU A 166 7.01 9.58 22.04
C GLU A 166 8.35 9.67 22.77
N LEU A 167 8.50 9.02 23.94
CA LEU A 167 9.72 9.01 24.70
C LEU A 167 10.94 8.51 23.91
N MET A 168 10.72 7.57 22.98
CA MET A 168 11.78 7.01 22.16
C MET A 168 12.31 7.97 21.08
N TRP A 169 11.69 9.15 20.88
CA TRP A 169 12.22 10.19 19.97
C TRP A 169 13.35 10.99 20.64
N THR A 170 14.42 10.29 20.98
CA THR A 170 15.61 10.80 21.70
C THR A 170 16.87 10.13 21.18
N THR A 171 18.04 10.73 21.42
CA THR A 171 19.34 10.08 21.27
C THR A 171 19.76 9.31 22.52
N ASP A 172 19.13 9.60 23.65
CA ASP A 172 19.48 9.02 24.95
C ASP A 172 19.16 7.53 25.06
N ARG A 173 19.94 6.85 25.86
CA ARG A 173 19.64 5.45 26.22
C ARG A 173 18.61 5.40 27.34
N ILE A 174 17.41 4.90 27.03
CA ILE A 174 16.31 4.83 27.99
C ILE A 174 16.51 3.62 28.94
N ASN A 175 16.55 3.88 30.25
CA ASN A 175 16.44 2.86 31.27
C ASN A 175 14.95 2.59 31.56
N TRP A 176 14.41 1.53 30.97
CA TRP A 176 12.97 1.21 31.05
C TRP A 176 12.47 0.83 32.43
N LYS A 177 13.34 0.35 33.35
CA LYS A 177 12.95 0.11 34.76
C LYS A 177 12.70 1.44 35.45
N LYS A 178 13.62 2.41 35.29
CA LYS A 178 13.44 3.77 35.83
C LYS A 178 12.26 4.47 35.17
N ALA A 179 12.15 4.43 33.85
CA ALA A 179 11.07 5.07 33.10
C ALA A 179 9.66 4.51 33.47
N GLY A 180 9.56 3.28 33.94
CA GLY A 180 8.30 2.70 34.44
C GLY A 180 7.94 3.09 35.86
N ALA A 181 8.89 3.51 36.69
CA ALA A 181 8.71 3.80 38.09
C ALA A 181 8.85 5.30 38.46
N ASP A 182 9.53 6.09 37.61
CA ASP A 182 9.94 7.46 37.89
C ASP A 182 9.55 8.42 36.78
N GLN A 183 8.56 9.26 37.06
CA GLN A 183 8.06 10.27 36.16
C GLN A 183 9.10 11.40 35.91
N GLN A 184 9.90 11.73 36.92
CA GLN A 184 10.95 12.74 36.79
C GLN A 184 12.05 12.25 35.85
N TYR A 185 12.40 10.96 35.93
CA TYR A 185 13.34 10.36 34.97
C TYR A 185 12.82 10.49 33.53
N ARG A 186 11.53 10.21 33.29
CA ARG A 186 10.92 10.36 31.94
C ARG A 186 11.01 11.82 31.45
N ALA A 187 10.64 12.76 32.31
CA ALA A 187 10.68 14.18 31.99
C ALA A 187 12.10 14.72 31.74
N GLY A 188 13.13 14.09 32.33
CA GLY A 188 14.53 14.45 32.15
C GLY A 188 15.16 13.93 30.82
N ILE A 189 14.48 13.07 30.08
CA ILE A 189 14.99 12.57 28.79
C ILE A 189 14.83 13.65 27.74
N LYS A 190 15.96 14.12 27.16
CA LYS A 190 15.97 15.14 26.11
C LYS A 190 15.47 14.56 24.80
N GLN A 191 14.38 15.10 24.29
CA GLN A 191 13.85 14.74 22.96
C GLN A 191 14.59 15.50 21.85
N MET A 192 14.70 14.89 20.67
CA MET A 192 15.32 15.51 19.49
C MET A 192 14.47 16.64 18.88
N GLY A 193 13.22 16.76 19.29
CA GLY A 193 12.26 17.77 18.87
C GLY A 193 10.84 17.35 19.26
N TRP A 194 9.85 18.03 18.73
CA TRP A 194 8.47 17.72 19.04
C TRP A 194 8.06 16.40 18.38
N VAL A 195 7.34 15.59 19.13
CA VAL A 195 6.78 14.32 18.69
C VAL A 195 5.36 14.17 19.23
N ASN A 196 4.49 13.61 18.40
CA ASN A 196 3.13 13.30 18.78
C ASN A 196 2.72 11.94 18.19
N ALA A 197 2.15 11.08 19.02
CA ALA A 197 1.65 9.78 18.64
C ALA A 197 0.13 9.71 18.87
N ASP A 198 -0.64 9.80 17.81
CA ASP A 198 -2.10 9.73 17.85
C ASP A 198 -2.63 8.38 17.40
N ARG A 199 -3.79 7.99 17.95
CA ARG A 199 -4.50 6.83 17.42
C ARG A 199 -5.10 7.14 16.06
N LEU A 200 -5.04 6.17 15.15
CA LEU A 200 -5.60 6.32 13.82
C LEU A 200 -7.09 6.62 13.89
N GLN A 201 -7.50 7.66 13.17
CA GLN A 201 -8.91 7.97 12.91
C GLN A 201 -9.35 7.15 11.69
N VAL A 202 -10.19 6.14 11.92
CA VAL A 202 -10.66 5.23 10.88
C VAL A 202 -12.13 5.55 10.58
N ASN A 203 -12.44 5.82 9.31
CA ASN A 203 -13.80 6.04 8.82
C ASN A 203 -14.21 4.94 7.82
N ASP A 204 -15.31 5.14 7.10
CA ASP A 204 -15.80 4.18 6.09
C ASP A 204 -14.79 3.89 4.98
N ASN A 205 -13.92 4.86 4.65
CA ASN A 205 -12.84 4.70 3.68
C ASN A 205 -11.50 4.28 4.35
N GLY A 206 -11.55 3.84 5.61
CA GLY A 206 -10.38 3.46 6.38
C GLY A 206 -9.51 4.65 6.79
N ILE A 207 -8.22 4.59 6.48
CA ILE A 207 -7.24 5.65 6.74
C ILE A 207 -6.84 6.41 5.47
N GLU A 208 -7.68 6.39 4.44
CA GLU A 208 -7.40 7.05 3.14
C GLU A 208 -7.05 8.53 3.32
N GLY A 209 -7.84 9.27 4.13
CA GLY A 209 -7.60 10.70 4.38
C GLY A 209 -6.18 10.96 4.89
N LEU A 210 -5.70 10.16 5.84
CA LEU A 210 -4.34 10.24 6.35
C LEU A 210 -3.31 9.91 5.27
N CYS A 211 -3.51 8.82 4.51
CA CYS A 211 -2.60 8.44 3.43
C CYS A 211 -2.46 9.54 2.37
N MET A 212 -3.57 10.19 2.03
CA MET A 212 -3.58 11.32 1.08
C MET A 212 -2.91 12.57 1.66
N TYR A 213 -3.13 12.84 2.95
CA TYR A 213 -2.52 13.97 3.65
C TYR A 213 -0.99 13.85 3.68
N ILE A 214 -0.45 12.74 4.16
CA ILE A 214 1.01 12.56 4.32
C ILE A 214 1.76 12.45 2.98
N THR A 215 1.05 12.25 1.85
CA THR A 215 1.65 12.20 0.51
C THR A 215 1.34 13.43 -0.34
N LYS A 216 0.83 14.51 0.27
CA LYS A 216 0.47 15.73 -0.45
C LYS A 216 1.67 16.36 -1.16
N ASN A 217 2.80 16.44 -0.46
CA ASN A 217 4.03 17.09 -0.95
C ASN A 217 5.26 16.20 -0.72
N PRO A 218 5.44 15.09 -1.46
CA PRO A 218 6.61 14.25 -1.30
C PRO A 218 7.84 14.92 -1.93
N ASN A 219 8.61 15.64 -1.13
CA ASN A 219 9.78 16.41 -1.60
C ASN A 219 11.09 15.62 -1.56
N GLY A 220 11.12 14.45 -0.91
CA GLY A 220 12.32 13.63 -0.78
C GLY A 220 12.57 12.69 -1.98
N LYS A 221 13.74 12.07 -2.01
CA LYS A 221 14.14 11.06 -3.01
C LYS A 221 13.17 9.89 -3.10
N LYS A 222 12.50 9.55 -1.99
CA LYS A 222 11.50 8.49 -1.89
C LYS A 222 10.16 9.07 -1.45
N ARG A 223 9.07 8.69 -2.10
CA ARG A 223 7.73 9.10 -1.67
C ARG A 223 7.35 8.54 -0.30
N TRP A 224 7.73 7.30 -0.02
CA TRP A 224 7.59 6.63 1.29
C TRP A 224 8.50 5.41 1.37
N SER A 225 8.69 4.92 2.58
CA SER A 225 9.26 3.60 2.85
C SER A 225 8.34 2.80 3.77
N SER A 226 8.50 1.49 3.83
CA SER A 226 7.65 0.64 4.66
C SER A 226 8.40 -0.60 5.13
N SER A 227 7.93 -1.18 6.23
CA SER A 227 8.42 -2.47 6.71
C SER A 227 8.13 -3.59 5.70
N ARG A 228 8.94 -4.65 5.74
CA ARG A 228 8.84 -5.77 4.78
C ARG A 228 7.69 -6.73 5.10
N ASN A 229 7.19 -6.71 6.32
CA ASN A 229 6.16 -7.60 6.85
C ASN A 229 4.72 -7.11 6.62
N LEU A 230 4.52 -6.07 5.81
CA LEU A 230 3.19 -5.64 5.39
C LEU A 230 2.59 -6.61 4.36
N GLU A 231 1.28 -6.84 4.45
CA GLU A 231 0.52 -7.42 3.35
C GLU A 231 0.56 -6.46 2.17
N ARG A 232 0.89 -6.99 0.98
CA ARG A 232 0.97 -6.18 -0.24
C ARG A 232 -0.33 -6.28 -1.03
N PRO A 233 -0.76 -5.20 -1.70
CA PRO A 233 -1.89 -5.27 -2.63
C PRO A 233 -1.66 -6.32 -3.71
N VAL A 234 -2.64 -7.20 -3.89
CA VAL A 234 -2.64 -8.27 -4.90
C VAL A 234 -3.66 -7.94 -5.97
N GLN A 235 -3.18 -7.74 -7.19
CA GLN A 235 -4.05 -7.58 -8.35
C GLN A 235 -4.47 -8.96 -8.87
N HIS A 236 -5.79 -9.16 -8.99
CA HIS A 236 -6.33 -10.36 -9.61
C HIS A 236 -6.29 -10.26 -11.15
N PRO A 237 -6.28 -11.39 -11.86
CA PRO A 237 -6.48 -11.37 -13.31
C PRO A 237 -7.74 -10.59 -13.66
N PRO A 238 -7.68 -9.70 -14.68
CA PRO A 238 -8.84 -8.94 -15.10
C PRO A 238 -9.90 -9.85 -15.73
N ALA A 239 -11.19 -9.48 -15.57
CA ALA A 239 -12.30 -10.17 -16.21
C ALA A 239 -12.94 -9.24 -17.25
N ASP A 240 -12.93 -9.69 -18.53
CA ASP A 240 -13.37 -8.89 -19.68
C ASP A 240 -14.77 -9.28 -20.21
N SER A 241 -15.39 -10.32 -19.64
CA SER A 241 -16.69 -10.85 -20.09
C SER A 241 -17.75 -10.88 -19.02
N LYS A 242 -17.45 -10.33 -17.83
CA LYS A 242 -18.36 -10.40 -16.69
C LYS A 242 -19.57 -9.47 -16.82
N TYR A 243 -19.37 -8.30 -17.42
CA TYR A 243 -20.39 -7.27 -17.56
C TYR A 243 -20.58 -6.87 -19.02
N SER A 244 -21.84 -6.66 -19.40
CA SER A 244 -22.16 -6.01 -20.68
C SER A 244 -22.17 -4.49 -20.51
N LYS A 245 -21.95 -3.75 -21.61
CA LYS A 245 -22.05 -2.30 -21.64
C LYS A 245 -23.41 -1.79 -21.12
N LYS A 246 -24.50 -2.46 -21.50
CA LYS A 246 -25.86 -2.10 -21.06
C LYS A 246 -26.05 -2.23 -19.55
N GLN A 247 -25.48 -3.29 -18.94
CA GLN A 247 -25.54 -3.49 -17.48
C GLN A 247 -24.78 -2.39 -16.73
N ILE A 248 -23.58 -2.03 -17.22
CA ILE A 248 -22.78 -0.97 -16.60
C ILE A 248 -23.42 0.39 -16.77
N GLU A 249 -23.98 0.70 -17.94
CA GLU A 249 -24.72 1.93 -18.18
C GLU A 249 -25.97 2.03 -17.29
N SER A 250 -26.74 0.94 -17.15
CA SER A 250 -27.91 0.89 -16.27
C SER A 250 -27.54 1.08 -14.81
N ALA A 251 -26.45 0.44 -14.35
CA ALA A 251 -25.93 0.60 -12.99
C ALA A 251 -25.44 2.02 -12.75
N ALA A 252 -24.70 2.60 -13.70
CA ALA A 252 -24.16 3.96 -13.58
C ALA A 252 -25.24 5.05 -13.52
N LYS A 253 -26.36 4.82 -14.21
CA LYS A 253 -27.51 5.75 -14.26
C LYS A 253 -28.53 5.53 -13.14
N SER A 254 -28.39 4.49 -12.32
CA SER A 254 -29.31 4.23 -11.21
C SER A 254 -29.11 5.22 -10.07
N ASN A 255 -30.17 5.46 -9.28
CA ASN A 255 -30.14 6.41 -8.16
C ASN A 255 -29.12 6.03 -7.08
N ASP A 256 -28.79 4.75 -6.95
CA ASP A 256 -27.83 4.21 -6.00
C ASP A 256 -26.43 3.96 -6.61
N LEU A 257 -26.16 4.50 -7.80
CA LEU A 257 -24.92 4.33 -8.56
C LEU A 257 -24.55 2.86 -8.79
N GLY A 258 -25.56 1.98 -8.85
CA GLY A 258 -25.40 0.55 -9.04
C GLY A 258 -25.07 -0.23 -7.78
N LYS A 259 -25.21 0.35 -6.59
CA LYS A 259 -24.87 -0.30 -5.31
C LYS A 259 -25.59 -1.64 -5.15
N ALA A 260 -26.89 -1.68 -5.32
CA ALA A 260 -27.68 -2.93 -5.22
C ALA A 260 -27.26 -3.99 -6.25
N PHE A 261 -26.86 -3.56 -7.46
CA PHE A 261 -26.33 -4.46 -8.48
C PHE A 261 -25.00 -5.07 -8.06
N PHE A 262 -24.04 -4.23 -7.57
CA PHE A 262 -22.70 -4.71 -7.20
C PHE A 262 -22.68 -5.47 -5.87
N GLU A 263 -23.56 -5.18 -4.92
CA GLU A 263 -23.70 -5.99 -3.69
C GLU A 263 -24.04 -7.43 -3.98
N LYS A 264 -24.84 -7.72 -5.01
CA LYS A 264 -25.12 -9.09 -5.48
C LYS A 264 -23.87 -9.74 -6.10
N GLN A 265 -22.98 -8.97 -6.71
CA GLN A 265 -21.73 -9.47 -7.30
C GLN A 265 -20.64 -9.71 -6.26
N PHE A 266 -20.70 -9.02 -5.12
CA PHE A 266 -19.71 -9.06 -4.03
C PHE A 266 -20.37 -9.32 -2.67
N PRO A 267 -21.09 -10.45 -2.48
CA PRO A 267 -21.89 -10.72 -1.28
C PRO A 267 -21.07 -10.73 0.01
N ASP A 268 -19.78 -11.09 -0.06
CA ASP A 268 -18.86 -11.16 1.07
C ASP A 268 -18.27 -9.78 1.47
N TYR A 269 -18.60 -8.73 0.73
CA TYR A 269 -18.06 -7.40 0.93
C TYR A 269 -19.15 -6.37 1.21
N ASP A 270 -18.78 -5.39 2.01
CA ASP A 270 -19.58 -4.19 2.28
C ASP A 270 -19.02 -3.04 1.44
N ILE A 271 -19.80 -2.56 0.49
CA ILE A 271 -19.40 -1.50 -0.44
C ILE A 271 -19.60 -0.16 0.27
N LYS A 272 -18.51 0.55 0.53
CA LYS A 272 -18.51 1.83 1.23
C LYS A 272 -18.55 3.03 0.31
N GLU A 273 -17.88 2.93 -0.84
CA GLU A 273 -17.84 4.01 -1.82
C GLU A 273 -18.02 3.46 -3.23
N ILE A 274 -18.86 4.14 -4.01
CA ILE A 274 -18.98 3.96 -5.45
C ILE A 274 -18.83 5.33 -6.11
N LYS A 275 -17.84 5.42 -6.99
CA LYS A 275 -17.62 6.61 -7.81
C LYS A 275 -17.87 6.24 -9.27
N VAL A 276 -18.70 7.04 -9.94
CA VAL A 276 -19.06 6.86 -11.34
C VAL A 276 -18.58 8.07 -12.13
N GLU A 277 -17.85 7.81 -13.22
CA GLU A 277 -17.37 8.85 -14.13
C GLU A 277 -17.76 8.48 -15.58
N TYR A 278 -18.19 9.45 -16.35
CA TYR A 278 -18.49 9.28 -17.76
C TYR A 278 -17.44 10.01 -18.62
N TYR A 279 -16.89 9.31 -19.58
CA TYR A 279 -15.96 9.87 -20.56
C TYR A 279 -16.52 9.65 -21.97
N GLU A 280 -16.67 10.71 -22.74
CA GLU A 280 -17.24 10.67 -24.10
C GLU A 280 -16.56 9.64 -25.01
N GLN A 281 -15.23 9.50 -24.86
CA GLN A 281 -14.43 8.62 -25.71
C GLN A 281 -14.51 7.14 -25.31
N THR A 282 -14.75 6.83 -24.05
CA THR A 282 -14.67 5.46 -23.53
C THR A 282 -15.96 4.97 -22.90
N GLY A 283 -16.80 5.87 -22.37
CA GLY A 283 -18.07 5.53 -21.70
C GLY A 283 -17.97 5.58 -20.18
N TRP A 284 -18.77 4.77 -19.49
CA TRP A 284 -18.90 4.76 -18.05
C TRP A 284 -17.76 4.02 -17.36
N HIS A 285 -17.17 4.66 -16.35
CA HIS A 285 -16.16 4.09 -15.47
C HIS A 285 -16.72 4.01 -14.06
N ILE A 286 -16.63 2.88 -13.41
CA ILE A 286 -17.12 2.67 -12.04
C ILE A 286 -15.95 2.23 -11.17
N TYR A 287 -15.75 2.92 -10.05
CA TYR A 287 -14.71 2.66 -9.06
C TYR A 287 -15.38 2.37 -7.73
N MET A 288 -15.02 1.27 -7.11
CA MET A 288 -15.62 0.83 -5.85
C MET A 288 -14.56 0.55 -4.80
N LYS A 289 -14.86 0.95 -3.55
CA LYS A 289 -14.10 0.60 -2.37
C LYS A 289 -14.98 -0.20 -1.42
N MET A 290 -14.44 -1.30 -0.91
CA MET A 290 -15.22 -2.21 -0.09
C MET A 290 -14.37 -2.94 0.94
N TRP A 291 -15.03 -3.38 2.01
CA TRP A 291 -14.44 -4.13 3.09
C TRP A 291 -15.08 -5.51 3.19
N ARG A 292 -14.28 -6.53 3.53
CA ARG A 292 -14.78 -7.87 3.77
C ARG A 292 -15.67 -7.89 5.02
N LYS A 293 -16.90 -8.40 4.91
CA LYS A 293 -17.86 -8.51 6.02
C LYS A 293 -17.34 -9.40 7.15
N LYS A 294 -16.61 -10.48 6.82
CA LYS A 294 -15.94 -11.37 7.77
C LYS A 294 -14.43 -11.26 7.55
N PRO A 295 -13.64 -10.80 8.52
CA PRO A 295 -12.20 -10.68 8.34
C PRO A 295 -11.59 -12.02 8.00
N LYS A 296 -10.59 -12.03 7.11
CA LYS A 296 -9.77 -13.23 6.86
C LYS A 296 -9.17 -13.67 8.20
N LYS A 297 -9.40 -14.94 8.59
CA LYS A 297 -8.63 -15.55 9.67
C LYS A 297 -7.15 -15.45 9.29
N GLN A 298 -6.36 -14.77 10.09
CA GLN A 298 -4.91 -14.78 9.92
C GLN A 298 -4.47 -16.24 9.97
N ARG A 299 -3.92 -16.75 8.89
CA ARG A 299 -3.24 -18.05 8.90
C ARG A 299 -2.04 -17.88 9.82
N GLY A 300 -2.15 -18.37 11.05
CA GLY A 300 -1.03 -18.48 11.96
C GLY A 300 0.07 -19.20 11.21
N LYS A 301 1.25 -18.57 11.09
CA LYS A 301 2.44 -19.25 10.64
C LYS A 301 2.70 -20.37 11.65
N GLN A 302 2.27 -21.59 11.36
CA GLN A 302 2.78 -22.76 12.05
C GLN A 302 4.28 -22.77 11.79
N ASN A 303 5.06 -22.34 12.77
CA ASN A 303 6.47 -22.61 12.84
C ASN A 303 6.64 -24.12 12.99
N GLY A 304 6.63 -24.79 11.84
CA GLY A 304 7.01 -26.19 11.75
C GLY A 304 8.50 -26.35 11.99
N SER A 305 8.90 -26.28 13.26
CA SER A 305 10.20 -26.81 13.67
C SER A 305 10.15 -28.33 13.59
N ARG A 306 10.30 -28.87 12.38
CA ARG A 306 10.65 -30.28 12.18
C ARG A 306 12.07 -30.47 12.72
N LYS A 307 12.20 -30.78 14.01
CA LYS A 307 13.38 -31.42 14.57
C LYS A 307 13.58 -32.75 13.82
N LYS A 308 14.53 -32.81 12.88
CA LYS A 308 15.08 -34.04 12.35
C LYS A 308 15.81 -34.74 13.50
N GLN A 309 15.14 -35.69 14.16
CA GLN A 309 15.81 -36.70 14.97
C GLN A 309 16.67 -37.58 14.04
N ARG A 310 17.99 -37.30 14.01
CA ARG A 310 18.98 -38.22 13.47
C ARG A 310 19.10 -39.36 14.50
N SER A 311 18.48 -40.50 14.24
CA SER A 311 18.80 -41.76 14.93
C SER A 311 20.23 -42.17 14.58
N ARG A 312 21.14 -42.09 15.53
CA ARG A 312 22.45 -42.72 15.48
C ARG A 312 22.22 -44.23 15.63
N LYS A 313 22.33 -44.97 14.54
CA LYS A 313 22.53 -46.42 14.61
C LYS A 313 23.97 -46.68 15.09
N THR A 314 24.13 -47.13 16.31
CA THR A 314 25.34 -47.74 16.83
C THR A 314 25.51 -49.07 16.15
N LYS A 315 26.57 -49.23 15.37
CA LYS A 315 27.07 -50.52 14.91
C LYS A 315 27.92 -51.11 16.05
N THR A 316 27.39 -52.12 16.72
CA THR A 316 28.17 -53.04 17.54
C THR A 316 28.96 -53.95 16.64
N ALA A 317 30.29 -53.87 16.73
CA ALA A 317 31.20 -54.81 16.14
C ALA A 317 31.25 -56.06 17.05
N ALA A 318 30.74 -57.16 16.55
CA ALA A 318 30.96 -58.47 17.13
C ALA A 318 32.28 -59.02 16.60
N GLY A 319 33.21 -59.24 17.52
CA GLY A 319 34.44 -59.96 17.25
C GLY A 319 34.17 -61.45 17.01
N GLY A 320 34.91 -62.01 16.11
CA GLY A 320 35.02 -63.45 15.86
C GLY A 320 36.44 -63.81 15.51
N ARG A 321 37.13 -64.28 16.51
CA ARG A 321 38.38 -65.02 16.29
C ARG A 321 38.13 -66.37 15.58
N ARG A 322 38.92 -66.73 14.64
CA ARG A 322 39.37 -68.12 14.45
C ARG A 322 40.66 -68.17 13.58
N LYS A 323 41.66 -68.75 14.19
CA LYS A 323 42.83 -69.52 13.72
C LYS A 323 43.68 -68.91 12.62
#